data_19836fe538456a366ea13539fe192c1b
#
_entry.id   19836fe538456a366ea13539fe192c1b
#
_cell.length_a   1.000
_cell.length_b   1.000
_cell.length_c   1.000
_cell.angle_alpha   90.00
_cell.angle_beta   90.00
_cell.angle_gamma   90.00
#
_symmetry.space_group_name_H-M   'P 1'
#
loop_
_entity.id
_entity.type
_entity.pdbx_description
1 polymer ?
#
loop_
_entity_poly.entity_id
_entity_poly.type
_entity_poly.pdbx_seq_one_letter_code
_entity_poly.pdbx_strand_id
1 'polypeptide(L)'
;EEIKVFAKHNCGVAHCPTSNMRLASGIAPIKEYRAAGVNVGLGVDGSASNDGSHLLAEVRNAMLVSRVKEGLTGYSLSNDPNRKLMTAREALYLGTRGGAAVLGRTDIGSLEVGKCADFFAVRLNQLGFAGMHDPVSAVVFGQPVRVDYTVVNGKFVVREGQLATVDEGRLIERHNKAAKRLLAG
;
A
#
# COMPACT_ATOMS: atom_id res chain seq x y z
N GLU A 1 23.84 10.33 -1.99
CA GLU A 1 24.68 9.67 -3.03
C GLU A 1 23.92 8.50 -3.65
N GLU A 2 23.52 7.50 -2.89
CA GLU A 2 22.82 6.29 -3.36
C GLU A 2 21.54 6.60 -4.15
N ILE A 3 20.71 7.53 -3.67
CA ILE A 3 19.46 7.94 -4.36
C ILE A 3 19.74 8.44 -5.78
N LYS A 4 20.85 9.17 -6.00
CA LYS A 4 21.26 9.63 -7.32
C LYS A 4 21.63 8.46 -8.25
N VAL A 5 22.22 7.41 -7.70
CA VAL A 5 22.53 6.18 -8.45
C VAL A 5 21.24 5.50 -8.90
N PHE A 6 20.25 5.35 -8.01
CA PHE A 6 18.93 4.81 -8.36
C PHE A 6 18.28 5.61 -9.50
N ALA A 7 18.27 6.94 -9.38
CA ALA A 7 17.71 7.81 -10.41
C ALA A 7 18.45 7.66 -11.76
N LYS A 8 19.79 7.68 -11.73
CA LYS A 8 20.64 7.55 -12.92
C LYS A 8 20.39 6.25 -13.68
N HIS A 9 20.16 5.16 -12.96
CA HIS A 9 19.94 3.83 -13.53
C HIS A 9 18.46 3.47 -13.72
N ASN A 10 17.54 4.44 -13.56
CA ASN A 10 16.09 4.24 -13.67
C ASN A 10 15.59 3.07 -12.80
N CYS A 11 16.18 2.88 -11.62
CA CYS A 11 15.74 1.86 -10.69
C CYS A 11 14.39 2.25 -10.05
N GLY A 12 13.53 1.25 -9.84
CA GLY A 12 12.32 1.41 -9.04
C GLY A 12 12.54 0.96 -7.59
N VAL A 13 11.76 1.51 -6.68
CA VAL A 13 11.75 1.14 -5.25
C VAL A 13 10.38 0.66 -4.84
N ALA A 14 10.28 -0.56 -4.32
CA ALA A 14 9.10 -1.07 -3.62
C ALA A 14 9.25 -0.81 -2.12
N HIS A 15 8.50 0.15 -1.59
CA HIS A 15 8.52 0.50 -0.17
C HIS A 15 7.56 -0.42 0.61
N CYS A 16 8.08 -1.07 1.65
CA CYS A 16 7.36 -2.01 2.50
C CYS A 16 7.34 -1.49 3.96
N PRO A 17 6.53 -0.47 4.30
CA PRO A 17 6.61 0.20 5.59
C PRO A 17 6.34 -0.73 6.78
N THR A 18 5.39 -1.65 6.69
CA THR A 18 5.11 -2.61 7.78
C THR A 18 6.31 -3.51 8.06
N SER A 19 6.94 -4.05 7.03
CA SER A 19 8.16 -4.85 7.16
C SER A 19 9.29 -4.04 7.79
N ASN A 20 9.52 -2.80 7.32
CA ASN A 20 10.54 -1.92 7.87
C ASN A 20 10.32 -1.64 9.37
N MET A 21 9.08 -1.38 9.78
CA MET A 21 8.73 -1.16 11.20
C MET A 21 8.93 -2.42 12.02
N ARG A 22 8.48 -3.57 11.52
CA ARG A 22 8.61 -4.86 12.22
C ARG A 22 10.07 -5.27 12.45
N LEU A 23 10.92 -5.04 11.44
CA LEU A 23 12.34 -5.38 11.50
C LEU A 23 13.21 -4.27 12.10
N ALA A 24 12.62 -3.14 12.50
CA ALA A 24 13.32 -1.95 12.98
C ALA A 24 14.40 -1.44 11.99
N SER A 25 14.17 -1.59 10.68
CA SER A 25 15.11 -1.19 9.62
C SER A 25 15.16 0.33 9.37
N GLY A 26 14.38 1.10 10.13
CA GLY A 26 14.30 2.56 10.00
C GLY A 26 13.22 3.03 9.01
N ILE A 27 13.27 4.31 8.69
CA ILE A 27 12.28 4.99 7.83
C ILE A 27 12.91 5.28 6.47
N ALA A 28 12.39 4.66 5.41
CA ALA A 28 12.86 4.87 4.05
C ALA A 28 12.67 6.33 3.58
N PRO A 29 13.61 6.89 2.82
CA PRO A 29 13.58 8.28 2.36
C PRO A 29 12.71 8.45 1.11
N ILE A 30 11.40 8.17 1.23
CA ILE A 30 10.47 8.13 0.09
C ILE A 30 10.31 9.49 -0.62
N LYS A 31 10.31 10.58 0.14
CA LYS A 31 10.23 11.92 -0.43
C LYS A 31 11.48 12.26 -1.25
N GLU A 32 12.62 11.89 -0.73
CA GLU A 32 13.93 12.10 -1.36
C GLU A 32 14.07 11.26 -2.64
N TYR A 33 13.61 10.00 -2.64
CA TYR A 33 13.53 9.17 -3.85
C TYR A 33 12.68 9.83 -4.91
N ARG A 34 11.44 10.23 -4.56
CA ARG A 34 10.51 10.89 -5.49
C ARG A 34 11.04 12.23 -6.02
N ALA A 35 11.66 13.03 -5.16
CA ALA A 35 12.27 14.30 -5.55
C ALA A 35 13.44 14.12 -6.53
N ALA A 36 14.15 13.01 -6.45
CA ALA A 36 15.21 12.63 -7.38
C ALA A 36 14.71 11.95 -8.67
N GLY A 37 13.38 11.79 -8.85
CA GLY A 37 12.80 11.15 -10.03
C GLY A 37 12.78 9.61 -10.00
N VAL A 38 13.09 8.99 -8.84
CA VAL A 38 13.01 7.54 -8.67
C VAL A 38 11.54 7.11 -8.60
N ASN A 39 11.16 6.10 -9.37
CA ASN A 39 9.84 5.49 -9.28
C ASN A 39 9.68 4.77 -7.95
N VAL A 40 8.62 5.10 -7.20
CA VAL A 40 8.33 4.47 -5.91
C VAL A 40 6.93 3.89 -5.93
N GLY A 41 6.85 2.61 -5.63
CA GLY A 41 5.61 1.88 -5.37
C GLY A 41 5.58 1.32 -3.96
N LEU A 42 4.55 0.57 -3.62
CA LEU A 42 4.42 -0.13 -2.35
C LEU A 42 4.49 -1.64 -2.56
N GLY A 43 5.03 -2.34 -1.57
CA GLY A 43 5.02 -3.78 -1.46
C GLY A 43 4.62 -4.22 -0.07
N VAL A 44 4.19 -5.45 0.08
CA VAL A 44 3.84 -6.06 1.38
C VAL A 44 5.01 -6.85 1.98
N ASP A 45 6.04 -7.13 1.19
CA ASP A 45 7.14 -8.02 1.54
C ASP A 45 6.71 -9.47 1.82
N GLY A 46 7.59 -10.30 2.34
CA GLY A 46 7.30 -11.67 2.70
C GLY A 46 6.50 -11.81 3.99
N SER A 47 5.78 -12.92 4.15
CA SER A 47 4.92 -13.18 5.31
C SER A 47 5.68 -13.25 6.64
N ALA A 48 6.98 -13.50 6.62
CA ALA A 48 7.83 -13.47 7.82
C ALA A 48 7.96 -12.07 8.44
N SER A 49 7.87 -11.02 7.62
CA SER A 49 7.98 -9.62 8.07
C SER A 49 6.65 -8.85 7.96
N ASN A 50 5.63 -9.42 7.30
CA ASN A 50 4.30 -8.83 7.17
C ASN A 50 3.23 -9.92 7.01
N ASP A 51 2.69 -10.40 8.13
CA ASP A 51 1.68 -11.45 8.16
C ASP A 51 0.36 -11.05 7.48
N GLY A 52 0.04 -9.76 7.47
CA GLY A 52 -1.25 -9.25 7.00
C GLY A 52 -1.37 -9.19 5.48
N SER A 53 -0.26 -9.07 4.75
CA SER A 53 -0.19 -8.91 3.29
C SER A 53 -1.26 -7.96 2.71
N HIS A 54 -1.55 -6.86 3.42
CA HIS A 54 -2.67 -5.97 3.13
C HIS A 54 -2.19 -4.65 2.53
N LEU A 55 -2.26 -4.50 1.20
CA LEU A 55 -1.68 -3.35 0.50
C LEU A 55 -2.29 -2.00 0.90
N LEU A 56 -3.58 -1.91 1.24
CA LEU A 56 -4.17 -0.66 1.75
C LEU A 56 -3.63 -0.28 3.14
N ALA A 57 -3.23 -1.26 3.96
CA ALA A 57 -2.53 -0.99 5.21
C ALA A 57 -1.13 -0.41 4.93
N GLU A 58 -0.43 -0.91 3.91
CA GLU A 58 0.85 -0.33 3.48
C GLU A 58 0.68 1.11 2.98
N VAL A 59 -0.38 1.42 2.23
CA VAL A 59 -0.71 2.81 1.82
C VAL A 59 -0.82 3.72 3.05
N ARG A 60 -1.60 3.31 4.06
CA ARG A 60 -1.76 4.06 5.30
C ARG A 60 -0.44 4.19 6.06
N ASN A 61 0.29 3.10 6.22
CA ASN A 61 1.54 3.06 6.95
C ASN A 61 2.63 3.90 6.28
N ALA A 62 2.74 3.88 4.95
CA ALA A 62 3.65 4.74 4.20
C ALA A 62 3.40 6.24 4.50
N MET A 63 2.13 6.65 4.54
CA MET A 63 1.77 8.02 4.89
C MET A 63 2.13 8.36 6.35
N LEU A 64 1.77 7.49 7.30
CA LEU A 64 1.98 7.75 8.72
C LEU A 64 3.47 7.77 9.08
N VAL A 65 4.24 6.81 8.58
CA VAL A 65 5.69 6.73 8.83
C VAL A 65 6.43 7.92 8.20
N SER A 66 6.01 8.36 7.01
CA SER A 66 6.53 9.59 6.41
C SER A 66 6.28 10.81 7.30
N ARG A 67 5.10 10.91 7.92
CA ARG A 67 4.77 12.01 8.86
C ARG A 67 5.58 11.92 10.16
N VAL A 68 5.81 10.71 10.67
CA VAL A 68 6.68 10.50 11.83
C VAL A 68 8.11 10.97 11.52
N LYS A 69 8.66 10.63 10.34
CA LYS A 69 9.98 11.11 9.91
C LYS A 69 10.07 12.64 9.94
N GLU A 70 9.05 13.34 9.41
CA GLU A 70 8.98 14.80 9.45
C GLU A 70 8.96 15.35 10.90
N GLY A 71 8.26 14.66 11.80
CA GLY A 71 8.24 15.02 13.22
C GLY A 71 9.60 14.89 13.90
N LEU A 72 10.35 13.82 13.58
CA LEU A 72 11.67 13.56 14.15
C LEU A 72 12.74 14.55 13.69
N THR A 73 12.58 15.18 12.53
CA THR A 73 13.54 16.18 12.00
C THR A 73 13.37 17.58 12.63
N GLY A 74 12.57 17.72 13.70
CA GLY A 74 12.30 19.00 14.34
C GLY A 74 11.26 19.87 13.61
N TYR A 75 10.80 19.43 12.46
CA TYR A 75 9.79 20.14 11.64
C TYR A 75 8.41 20.23 12.31
N SER A 76 8.18 19.40 13.32
CA SER A 76 6.90 19.29 14.02
C SER A 76 6.50 20.57 14.78
N LEU A 77 7.49 21.36 15.21
CA LEU A 77 7.31 22.60 15.98
C LEU A 77 7.39 23.86 15.11
N SER A 78 7.72 23.73 13.82
CA SER A 78 7.81 24.88 12.93
C SER A 78 6.40 25.23 12.41
N ASN A 79 6.03 26.53 12.49
CA ASN A 79 4.86 27.09 11.81
C ASN A 79 5.17 27.37 10.32
N ASP A 80 6.02 26.57 9.68
CA ASP A 80 6.37 26.74 8.28
C ASP A 80 5.14 26.45 7.39
N PRO A 81 4.57 27.46 6.72
CA PRO A 81 3.41 27.28 5.84
C PRO A 81 3.72 26.43 4.60
N ASN A 82 5.01 26.20 4.30
CA ASN A 82 5.46 25.37 3.18
C ASN A 82 5.62 23.90 3.58
N ARG A 83 5.37 23.55 4.82
CA ARG A 83 5.45 22.17 5.31
C ARG A 83 4.48 21.28 4.54
N LYS A 84 5.02 20.39 3.74
CA LYS A 84 4.24 19.41 2.95
C LYS A 84 4.33 18.04 3.60
N LEU A 85 3.30 17.67 4.36
CA LEU A 85 3.13 16.28 4.82
C LEU A 85 2.60 15.41 3.68
N MET A 86 3.00 14.15 3.66
CA MET A 86 2.42 13.18 2.71
C MET A 86 0.89 13.12 2.89
N THR A 87 0.18 13.32 1.82
CA THR A 87 -1.29 13.27 1.77
C THR A 87 -1.79 11.84 1.53
N ALA A 88 -3.08 11.60 1.83
CA ALA A 88 -3.73 10.33 1.50
C ALA A 88 -3.67 10.01 0.00
N ARG A 89 -3.82 11.03 -0.86
CA ARG A 89 -3.75 10.87 -2.33
C ARG A 89 -2.35 10.49 -2.80
N GLU A 90 -1.31 11.08 -2.23
CA GLU A 90 0.08 10.71 -2.55
C GLU A 90 0.39 9.28 -2.10
N ALA A 91 -0.06 8.87 -0.92
CA ALA A 91 0.11 7.51 -0.44
C ALA A 91 -0.64 6.49 -1.32
N LEU A 92 -1.89 6.79 -1.71
CA LEU A 92 -2.66 5.94 -2.62
C LEU A 92 -2.01 5.87 -4.02
N TYR A 93 -1.41 6.97 -4.49
CA TYR A 93 -0.64 6.97 -5.73
C TYR A 93 0.51 5.95 -5.69
N LEU A 94 1.23 5.84 -4.56
CA LEU A 94 2.31 4.84 -4.42
C LEU A 94 1.78 3.41 -4.55
N GLY A 95 0.59 3.13 -4.02
CA GLY A 95 -0.06 1.82 -4.11
C GLY A 95 -0.74 1.52 -5.45
N THR A 96 -0.78 2.47 -6.37
CA THR A 96 -1.46 2.35 -7.69
C THR A 96 -0.51 2.69 -8.83
N ARG A 97 -0.51 3.92 -9.30
CA ARG A 97 0.34 4.38 -10.42
C ARG A 97 1.83 4.28 -10.11
N GLY A 98 2.23 4.50 -8.84
CA GLY A 98 3.61 4.30 -8.40
C GLY A 98 4.05 2.85 -8.57
N GLY A 99 3.23 1.88 -8.16
CA GLY A 99 3.48 0.46 -8.38
C GLY A 99 3.58 0.09 -9.87
N ALA A 100 2.69 0.63 -10.71
CA ALA A 100 2.75 0.45 -12.15
C ALA A 100 4.06 0.97 -12.75
N ALA A 101 4.50 2.16 -12.32
CA ALA A 101 5.76 2.75 -12.76
C ALA A 101 6.98 1.92 -12.35
N VAL A 102 7.01 1.37 -11.14
CA VAL A 102 8.07 0.45 -10.67
C VAL A 102 8.14 -0.80 -11.54
N LEU A 103 6.99 -1.33 -11.95
CA LEU A 103 6.89 -2.51 -12.84
C LEU A 103 7.17 -2.17 -14.31
N GLY A 104 7.38 -0.90 -14.67
CA GLY A 104 7.52 -0.46 -16.07
C GLY A 104 6.26 -0.67 -16.93
N ARG A 105 5.07 -0.75 -16.29
CA ARG A 105 3.79 -1.00 -16.97
C ARG A 105 2.98 0.28 -17.12
N THR A 106 2.41 0.46 -18.32
CA THR A 106 1.55 1.61 -18.65
C THR A 106 0.07 1.26 -18.75
N ASP A 107 -0.23 -0.03 -18.77
CA ASP A 107 -1.59 -0.60 -18.95
C ASP A 107 -2.33 -0.88 -17.64
N ILE A 108 -1.71 -0.61 -16.48
CA ILE A 108 -2.27 -0.75 -15.14
C ILE A 108 -2.11 0.53 -14.30
N GLY A 109 -2.60 0.52 -13.07
CA GLY A 109 -2.43 1.60 -12.08
C GLY A 109 -3.46 2.73 -12.16
N SER A 110 -4.33 2.73 -13.18
CA SER A 110 -5.45 3.68 -13.32
C SER A 110 -6.58 3.07 -14.12
N LEU A 111 -7.80 3.56 -13.91
CA LEU A 111 -8.99 3.18 -14.67
C LEU A 111 -9.14 4.14 -15.86
N GLU A 112 -8.71 3.69 -17.03
CA GLU A 112 -8.73 4.45 -18.27
C GLU A 112 -9.07 3.51 -19.44
N VAL A 113 -9.68 4.04 -20.49
CA VAL A 113 -10.00 3.27 -21.70
C VAL A 113 -8.71 2.73 -22.31
N GLY A 114 -8.69 1.43 -22.63
CA GLY A 114 -7.52 0.75 -23.21
C GLY A 114 -6.56 0.16 -22.19
N LYS A 115 -6.79 0.36 -20.89
CA LYS A 115 -6.01 -0.29 -19.81
C LYS A 115 -6.68 -1.55 -19.29
N CYS A 116 -5.94 -2.34 -18.51
CA CYS A 116 -6.50 -3.46 -17.77
C CYS A 116 -7.59 -2.99 -16.82
N ALA A 117 -8.66 -3.78 -16.71
CA ALA A 117 -9.73 -3.54 -15.76
C ALA A 117 -9.33 -4.08 -14.38
N ASP A 118 -8.31 -3.45 -13.77
CA ASP A 118 -7.79 -3.77 -12.45
C ASP A 118 -8.30 -2.73 -11.47
N PHE A 119 -9.22 -3.10 -10.58
CA PHE A 119 -9.73 -2.19 -9.57
C PHE A 119 -10.22 -2.92 -8.32
N PHE A 120 -10.33 -2.20 -7.25
CA PHE A 120 -11.09 -2.60 -6.07
C PHE A 120 -12.19 -1.57 -5.78
N ALA A 121 -13.24 -2.01 -5.10
CA ALA A 121 -14.32 -1.13 -4.65
C ALA A 121 -14.65 -1.40 -3.18
N VAL A 122 -14.95 -0.31 -2.46
CA VAL A 122 -15.29 -0.32 -1.04
C VAL A 122 -16.56 0.50 -0.84
N ARG A 123 -17.51 -0.03 -0.10
CA ARG A 123 -18.71 0.71 0.33
C ARG A 123 -18.34 1.68 1.44
N LEU A 124 -18.65 2.96 1.25
CA LEU A 124 -18.38 3.99 2.25
C LEU A 124 -19.56 4.27 3.19
N ASN A 125 -20.73 3.66 2.95
CA ASN A 125 -21.90 3.77 3.81
C ASN A 125 -21.86 2.82 5.03
N GLN A 126 -20.73 2.79 5.71
CA GLN A 126 -20.48 1.97 6.89
C GLN A 126 -20.07 2.87 8.07
N LEU A 127 -20.29 2.40 9.30
CA LEU A 127 -19.98 3.16 10.50
C LEU A 127 -18.52 3.65 10.56
N GLY A 128 -17.58 2.83 10.11
CA GLY A 128 -16.15 3.18 10.09
C GLY A 128 -15.79 4.35 9.15
N PHE A 129 -16.69 4.72 8.23
CA PHE A 129 -16.51 5.85 7.29
C PHE A 129 -17.51 7.00 7.55
N ALA A 130 -18.37 6.86 8.55
CA ALA A 130 -19.38 7.86 8.87
C ALA A 130 -18.71 9.22 9.18
N GLY A 131 -19.24 10.29 8.58
CA GLY A 131 -18.69 11.64 8.74
C GLY A 131 -17.47 11.96 7.88
N MET A 132 -16.94 11.02 7.09
CA MET A 132 -15.85 11.27 6.15
C MET A 132 -16.39 11.86 4.84
N HIS A 133 -15.85 13.00 4.41
CA HIS A 133 -16.31 13.72 3.20
C HIS A 133 -15.45 13.42 1.97
N ASP A 134 -14.14 13.13 2.14
CA ASP A 134 -13.24 12.77 1.04
C ASP A 134 -13.10 11.24 0.96
N PRO A 135 -13.57 10.59 -0.12
CA PRO A 135 -13.51 9.14 -0.26
C PRO A 135 -12.09 8.58 -0.28
N VAL A 136 -11.11 9.33 -0.77
CA VAL A 136 -9.70 8.89 -0.75
C VAL A 136 -9.17 8.89 0.68
N SER A 137 -9.45 9.96 1.44
CA SER A 137 -9.10 10.02 2.86
C SER A 137 -9.81 8.92 3.64
N ALA A 138 -11.09 8.65 3.37
CA ALA A 138 -11.84 7.57 4.00
C ALA A 138 -11.15 6.21 3.81
N VAL A 139 -10.79 5.86 2.59
CA VAL A 139 -10.14 4.57 2.28
C VAL A 139 -8.75 4.47 2.94
N VAL A 140 -7.96 5.54 2.93
CA VAL A 140 -6.59 5.52 3.46
C VAL A 140 -6.58 5.57 4.98
N PHE A 141 -7.35 6.45 5.62
CA PHE A 141 -7.38 6.57 7.09
C PHE A 141 -8.27 5.53 7.75
N GLY A 142 -9.41 5.19 7.13
CA GLY A 142 -10.34 4.19 7.64
C GLY A 142 -9.80 2.77 7.56
N GLN A 143 -8.84 2.52 6.67
CA GLN A 143 -8.18 1.22 6.51
C GLN A 143 -9.19 0.06 6.46
N PRO A 144 -9.96 -0.08 5.38
CA PRO A 144 -10.93 -1.17 5.25
C PRO A 144 -10.22 -2.52 5.36
N VAL A 145 -10.72 -3.39 6.22
CA VAL A 145 -10.17 -4.74 6.43
C VAL A 145 -10.42 -5.63 5.21
N ARG A 146 -11.60 -5.47 4.60
CA ARG A 146 -11.98 -6.17 3.38
C ARG A 146 -12.56 -5.18 2.37
N VAL A 147 -12.31 -5.44 1.10
CA VAL A 147 -12.95 -4.73 -0.01
C VAL A 147 -14.22 -5.48 -0.44
N ASP A 148 -15.21 -4.77 -0.96
CA ASP A 148 -16.44 -5.41 -1.44
C ASP A 148 -16.19 -6.12 -2.77
N TYR A 149 -15.39 -5.52 -3.64
CA TYR A 149 -15.05 -6.10 -4.94
C TYR A 149 -13.56 -5.92 -5.24
N THR A 150 -12.97 -6.92 -5.88
CA THR A 150 -11.68 -6.83 -6.56
C THR A 150 -11.80 -7.48 -7.93
N VAL A 151 -11.38 -6.74 -8.94
CA VAL A 151 -11.33 -7.21 -10.33
C VAL A 151 -9.90 -7.12 -10.81
N VAL A 152 -9.41 -8.17 -11.44
CA VAL A 152 -8.08 -8.25 -12.05
C VAL A 152 -8.24 -8.71 -13.49
N ASN A 153 -7.77 -7.91 -14.41
CA ASN A 153 -7.91 -8.15 -15.85
C ASN A 153 -9.36 -8.53 -16.24
N GLY A 154 -10.34 -7.77 -15.73
CA GLY A 154 -11.75 -7.97 -15.97
C GLY A 154 -12.41 -9.15 -15.26
N LYS A 155 -11.68 -9.91 -14.42
CA LYS A 155 -12.21 -11.07 -13.68
C LYS A 155 -12.37 -10.75 -12.20
N PHE A 156 -13.51 -11.11 -11.61
CA PHE A 156 -13.72 -10.98 -10.18
C PHE A 156 -12.80 -11.93 -9.40
N VAL A 157 -12.00 -11.38 -8.51
CA VAL A 157 -11.19 -12.08 -7.51
C VAL A 157 -11.89 -12.04 -6.15
N VAL A 158 -12.50 -10.88 -5.83
CA VAL A 158 -13.39 -10.72 -4.68
C VAL A 158 -14.73 -10.22 -5.18
N ARG A 159 -15.81 -10.80 -4.67
CA ARG A 159 -17.20 -10.39 -4.95
C ARG A 159 -17.98 -10.38 -3.65
N GLU A 160 -18.60 -9.24 -3.34
CA GLU A 160 -19.39 -9.04 -2.10
C GLU A 160 -18.60 -9.40 -0.82
N GLY A 161 -17.30 -9.05 -0.81
CA GLY A 161 -16.40 -9.30 0.32
C GLY A 161 -15.91 -10.75 0.44
N GLN A 162 -16.25 -11.63 -0.51
CA GLN A 162 -15.83 -13.03 -0.51
C GLN A 162 -14.87 -13.33 -1.67
N LEU A 163 -13.90 -14.22 -1.45
CA LEU A 163 -13.02 -14.70 -2.51
C LEU A 163 -13.82 -15.50 -3.53
N ALA A 164 -13.75 -15.09 -4.81
CA ALA A 164 -14.45 -15.75 -5.91
C ALA A 164 -13.67 -16.91 -6.54
N THR A 165 -12.37 -17.02 -6.24
CA THR A 165 -11.44 -17.95 -6.89
C THR A 165 -11.06 -19.16 -6.04
N VAL A 166 -11.32 -19.10 -4.73
CA VAL A 166 -10.98 -20.18 -3.77
C VAL A 166 -12.06 -20.30 -2.70
N ASP A 167 -12.20 -21.51 -2.15
CA ASP A 167 -12.96 -21.79 -0.94
C ASP A 167 -12.13 -21.34 0.28
N GLU A 168 -12.52 -20.22 0.89
CA GLU A 168 -11.79 -19.61 2.03
C GLU A 168 -11.76 -20.56 3.24
N GLY A 169 -12.85 -21.27 3.54
CA GLY A 169 -12.91 -22.20 4.65
C GLY A 169 -11.93 -23.35 4.51
N ARG A 170 -11.92 -23.98 3.34
CA ARG A 170 -10.98 -25.07 3.01
C ARG A 170 -9.53 -24.58 3.00
N LEU A 171 -9.29 -23.35 2.53
CA LEU A 171 -7.94 -22.76 2.53
C LEU A 171 -7.44 -22.56 3.97
N ILE A 172 -8.26 -22.00 4.86
CA ILE A 172 -7.95 -21.80 6.28
C ILE A 172 -7.62 -23.13 6.96
N GLU A 173 -8.44 -24.15 6.74
CA GLU A 173 -8.20 -25.49 7.32
C GLU A 173 -6.85 -26.07 6.88
N ARG A 174 -6.55 -26.02 5.58
CA ARG A 174 -5.29 -26.48 5.02
C ARG A 174 -4.10 -25.71 5.57
N HIS A 175 -4.21 -24.39 5.68
CA HIS A 175 -3.16 -23.53 6.20
C HIS A 175 -2.88 -23.85 7.67
N ASN A 176 -3.91 -23.94 8.50
CA ASN A 176 -3.77 -24.31 9.92
C ASN A 176 -3.13 -25.69 10.11
N LYS A 177 -3.48 -26.65 9.26
CA LYS A 177 -2.85 -27.99 9.28
C LYS A 177 -1.36 -27.93 8.91
N ALA A 178 -1.00 -27.11 7.92
CA ALA A 178 0.41 -26.93 7.53
C ALA A 178 1.21 -26.23 8.64
N ALA A 179 0.66 -25.17 9.25
CA ALA A 179 1.30 -24.48 10.37
C ALA A 179 1.55 -25.40 11.58
N LYS A 180 0.55 -26.22 11.96
CA LYS A 180 0.71 -27.20 13.03
C LYS A 180 1.84 -28.21 12.76
N ARG A 181 1.96 -28.68 11.50
CA ARG A 181 3.06 -29.59 11.12
C ARG A 181 4.43 -28.92 11.25
N LEU A 182 4.53 -27.66 10.85
CA LEU A 182 5.78 -26.92 10.92
C LEU A 182 6.24 -26.72 12.38
N LEU A 183 5.31 -26.54 13.31
CA LEU A 183 5.60 -26.36 14.75
C LEU A 183 5.86 -27.67 15.47
N ALA A 184 5.39 -28.80 14.93
CA ALA A 184 5.57 -30.12 15.54
C ALA A 184 6.93 -30.79 15.15
N GLY A 185 7.70 -30.14 14.28
CA GLY A 185 9.06 -30.53 13.95
C GLY A 185 9.30 -31.43 12.93
#